data_04127c8257c0f4f797156b8de1f99f5b
#
_entry.id   04127c8257c0f4f797156b8de1f99f5b
#
_cell.length_a   1.000
_cell.length_b   1.000
_cell.length_c   1.000
_cell.angle_alpha   90.00
_cell.angle_beta   90.00
_cell.angle_gamma   90.00
#
_symmetry.space_group_name_H-M   'P 1'
#
loop_
_entity.id
_entity.type
_entity.pdbx_description
1 polymer ?
#
loop_
_entity_poly.entity_id
_entity_poly.type
_entity_poly.pdbx_seq_one_letter_code
_entity_poly.pdbx_strand_id
1 'polypeptide(L)'
;MFLGLLAIIMLFSTWGCESLSMNHSSSDATQSGQTKPTLTSLSKSPTLDSSNLTERMVIPGETEEIVSKIQTEAEPFPTIYFPFDSWEITPEVKDRLDATAKWMTHFSRYGLTIEGHTDIRGSESYNMVLGVKRANAVKEYLANLGIPRTRLDIVSYGNVLVLCDVDDEHRCHQFNRRADLLLE
;
A
#
# COMPACT_ATOMS: atom_id res chain seq x y z
N MET A 1 20.04 -55.73 29.78
CA MET A 1 21.21 -55.34 30.60
C MET A 1 21.92 -54.20 29.88
N PHE A 2 22.22 -53.21 30.63
CA PHE A 2 22.95 -51.95 30.45
C PHE A 2 22.09 -50.69 30.37
N LEU A 3 21.95 -50.14 31.59
CA LEU A 3 21.59 -48.74 31.87
C LEU A 3 22.72 -47.83 31.36
N GLY A 4 22.36 -46.72 30.72
CA GLY A 4 23.22 -45.60 30.44
C GLY A 4 22.51 -44.30 30.78
N LEU A 5 22.68 -43.87 32.03
CA LEU A 5 22.19 -42.61 32.60
C LEU A 5 23.15 -41.51 32.18
N LEU A 6 22.70 -40.53 31.37
CA LEU A 6 23.44 -39.29 31.09
C LEU A 6 22.65 -38.10 31.61
N ALA A 7 23.12 -37.59 32.76
CA ALA A 7 22.70 -36.35 33.36
C ALA A 7 23.26 -35.18 32.59
N ILE A 8 22.37 -34.33 32.00
CA ILE A 8 22.74 -33.03 31.40
C ILE A 8 22.53 -31.97 32.47
N ILE A 9 23.65 -31.40 32.91
CA ILE A 9 23.73 -30.29 33.86
C ILE A 9 23.30 -29.01 33.14
N MET A 10 22.20 -28.42 33.62
CA MET A 10 21.75 -27.08 33.23
C MET A 10 22.60 -26.02 33.95
N LEU A 11 23.48 -25.36 33.23
CA LEU A 11 24.15 -24.14 33.69
C LEU A 11 23.27 -22.93 33.38
N PHE A 12 22.63 -22.42 34.42
CA PHE A 12 21.93 -21.11 34.36
C PHE A 12 22.99 -20.00 34.44
N SER A 13 23.19 -19.32 33.33
CA SER A 13 23.92 -18.03 33.29
C SER A 13 22.94 -16.91 33.57
N THR A 14 23.01 -16.33 34.74
CA THR A 14 22.33 -15.10 35.14
C THR A 14 23.08 -13.92 34.50
N TRP A 15 22.51 -13.29 33.50
CA TRP A 15 22.97 -11.97 33.06
C TRP A 15 22.13 -10.91 33.73
N GLY A 16 22.83 -10.08 34.51
CA GLY A 16 22.29 -8.96 35.24
C GLY A 16 21.84 -7.83 34.29
N CYS A 17 20.72 -7.28 34.64
CA CYS A 17 20.19 -6.04 34.10
C CYS A 17 20.96 -4.86 34.70
N GLU A 18 21.74 -4.15 33.90
CA GLU A 18 22.28 -2.82 34.25
C GLU A 18 21.36 -1.76 33.66
N SER A 19 20.65 -1.07 34.54
CA SER A 19 19.81 0.07 34.24
C SER A 19 20.69 1.32 34.12
N LEU A 20 20.87 1.84 32.91
CA LEU A 20 21.44 3.16 32.67
C LEU A 20 20.32 4.21 32.75
N SER A 21 20.34 4.92 33.88
CA SER A 21 19.60 6.16 34.11
C SER A 21 20.31 7.29 33.34
N MET A 22 19.70 7.82 32.28
CA MET A 22 20.12 9.09 31.69
C MET A 22 19.25 10.23 32.17
N ASN A 23 19.92 11.11 32.88
CA ASN A 23 19.45 12.34 33.47
C ASN A 23 19.09 13.36 32.39
N HIS A 24 17.88 13.87 32.47
CA HIS A 24 17.37 14.93 31.61
C HIS A 24 17.80 16.27 32.16
N SER A 25 18.64 17.00 31.47
CA SER A 25 18.96 18.39 31.79
C SER A 25 18.18 19.30 30.86
N SER A 26 17.28 20.07 31.49
CA SER A 26 16.57 21.20 30.90
C SER A 26 17.56 22.35 30.67
N SER A 27 17.45 23.03 29.55
CA SER A 27 17.86 24.41 29.42
C SER A 27 16.91 25.17 28.50
N ASP A 28 16.31 26.16 29.12
CA ASP A 28 15.56 27.29 28.56
C ASP A 28 16.37 28.09 27.53
N ALA A 29 15.71 28.67 26.56
CA ALA A 29 15.63 30.11 26.30
C ALA A 29 15.27 30.41 24.83
N THR A 30 14.13 31.09 24.67
CA THR A 30 13.99 32.50 24.27
C THR A 30 14.00 32.85 22.78
N GLN A 31 12.80 33.32 22.39
CA GLN A 31 12.44 34.49 21.54
C GLN A 31 12.67 34.51 20.04
N SER A 32 11.54 34.66 19.39
CA SER A 32 11.09 35.82 18.57
C SER A 32 11.59 35.87 17.12
N GLY A 33 10.64 35.91 16.21
CA GLY A 33 10.84 36.26 14.80
C GLY A 33 9.56 36.10 13.98
N GLN A 34 8.53 36.96 14.29
CA GLN A 34 7.42 37.20 13.37
C GLN A 34 7.94 37.90 12.11
N THR A 35 7.80 37.31 10.96
CA THR A 35 7.73 38.06 9.72
C THR A 35 6.60 37.49 8.86
N LYS A 36 5.54 38.25 8.80
CA LYS A 36 4.36 38.12 7.96
C LYS A 36 4.75 38.61 6.56
N PRO A 37 4.58 37.83 5.48
CA PRO A 37 4.58 38.37 4.14
C PRO A 37 3.17 38.82 3.76
N THR A 38 3.10 40.07 3.41
CA THR A 38 1.98 40.80 2.83
C THR A 38 1.52 40.13 1.54
N LEU A 39 0.22 39.87 1.46
CA LEU A 39 -0.51 39.51 0.24
C LEU A 39 -0.59 40.72 -0.68
N THR A 40 0.17 40.72 -1.75
CA THR A 40 -0.07 41.61 -2.87
C THR A 40 -0.97 40.90 -3.87
N SER A 41 -2.18 41.42 -3.96
CA SER A 41 -3.18 41.09 -4.95
C SER A 41 -2.67 41.46 -6.36
N LEU A 42 -2.58 40.45 -7.24
CA LEU A 42 -2.55 40.71 -8.70
C LEU A 42 -3.64 39.87 -9.35
N SER A 43 -4.79 40.49 -9.48
CA SER A 43 -5.90 40.18 -10.35
C SER A 43 -5.46 40.33 -11.80
N LYS A 44 -5.42 39.25 -12.54
CA LYS A 44 -5.70 39.24 -13.97
C LYS A 44 -5.88 37.81 -14.50
N SER A 45 -7.10 37.34 -14.51
CA SER A 45 -7.52 36.17 -15.31
C SER A 45 -7.56 36.57 -16.79
N PRO A 46 -6.96 35.81 -17.70
CA PRO A 46 -7.32 35.87 -19.11
C PRO A 46 -8.59 35.06 -19.34
N THR A 47 -9.62 35.72 -19.78
CA THR A 47 -10.83 35.10 -20.33
C THR A 47 -10.46 34.36 -21.61
N LEU A 48 -10.49 33.01 -21.55
CA LEU A 48 -10.42 32.17 -22.74
C LEU A 48 -11.78 32.15 -23.40
N ASP A 49 -11.83 32.78 -24.56
CA ASP A 49 -12.97 32.81 -25.45
C ASP A 49 -13.27 31.40 -25.98
N SER A 50 -14.45 30.90 -25.61
CA SER A 50 -14.88 29.50 -25.80
C SER A 50 -15.56 29.26 -27.15
N SER A 51 -15.23 30.02 -28.20
CA SER A 51 -15.99 29.98 -29.45
C SER A 51 -15.28 29.45 -30.70
N ASN A 52 -14.09 28.82 -30.60
CA ASN A 52 -13.37 28.38 -31.81
C ASN A 52 -12.69 27.01 -31.73
N LEU A 53 -13.30 26.00 -31.08
CA LEU A 53 -12.79 24.60 -31.07
C LEU A 53 -13.82 23.57 -31.56
N THR A 54 -14.73 23.95 -32.43
CA THR A 54 -15.76 23.02 -32.95
C THR A 54 -15.61 22.78 -34.45
N GLU A 55 -14.40 22.74 -34.97
CA GLU A 55 -14.22 22.29 -36.35
C GLU A 55 -12.84 21.67 -36.58
N ARG A 56 -12.64 20.44 -36.08
CA ARG A 56 -11.56 19.59 -36.61
C ARG A 56 -11.87 18.10 -36.50
N MET A 57 -12.34 17.55 -37.62
CA MET A 57 -12.30 16.15 -37.99
C MET A 57 -12.96 15.15 -37.03
N VAL A 58 -14.28 15.11 -37.11
CA VAL A 58 -15.00 13.88 -36.78
C VAL A 58 -14.84 12.94 -37.97
N ILE A 59 -14.05 11.89 -37.83
CA ILE A 59 -14.06 10.73 -38.71
C ILE A 59 -15.21 9.85 -38.19
N PRO A 60 -16.33 9.72 -38.92
CA PRO A 60 -17.46 8.91 -38.46
C PRO A 60 -17.07 7.43 -38.60
N GLY A 61 -17.03 6.70 -37.49
CA GLY A 61 -17.03 5.24 -37.53
C GLY A 61 -15.94 4.52 -36.72
N GLU A 62 -14.81 5.14 -36.37
CA GLU A 62 -13.74 4.45 -35.69
C GLU A 62 -13.63 4.76 -34.18
N THR A 63 -14.26 5.85 -33.72
CA THR A 63 -14.11 6.30 -32.33
C THR A 63 -14.98 5.54 -31.34
N GLU A 64 -16.15 5.03 -31.73
CA GLU A 64 -17.05 4.30 -30.83
C GLU A 64 -16.55 2.89 -30.54
N GLU A 65 -15.93 2.22 -31.52
CA GLU A 65 -15.36 0.88 -31.33
C GLU A 65 -14.10 0.92 -30.45
N ILE A 66 -13.28 1.96 -30.58
CA ILE A 66 -12.08 2.16 -29.76
C ILE A 66 -12.47 2.53 -28.33
N VAL A 67 -13.45 3.42 -28.15
CA VAL A 67 -13.95 3.81 -26.82
C VAL A 67 -14.66 2.63 -26.14
N SER A 68 -15.41 1.79 -26.86
CA SER A 68 -16.04 0.61 -26.29
C SER A 68 -15.02 -0.47 -25.90
N LYS A 69 -13.94 -0.63 -26.62
CA LYS A 69 -12.83 -1.53 -26.26
C LYS A 69 -12.05 -1.04 -25.05
N ILE A 70 -11.84 0.26 -24.90
CA ILE A 70 -11.17 0.86 -23.73
C ILE A 70 -12.02 0.71 -22.45
N GLN A 71 -13.35 0.71 -22.56
CA GLN A 71 -14.27 0.54 -21.42
C GLN A 71 -14.48 -0.92 -21.00
N THR A 72 -13.97 -1.89 -21.75
CA THR A 72 -14.15 -3.33 -21.44
C THR A 72 -12.88 -3.96 -20.85
N GLU A 73 -11.73 -3.30 -20.86
CA GLU A 73 -10.56 -3.75 -20.13
C GLU A 73 -10.71 -3.33 -18.67
N ALA A 74 -11.29 -4.23 -17.86
CA ALA A 74 -11.24 -4.12 -16.39
C ALA A 74 -9.81 -3.75 -15.99
N GLU A 75 -9.65 -2.74 -15.12
CA GLU A 75 -8.37 -2.31 -14.55
C GLU A 75 -7.53 -3.56 -14.27
N PRO A 76 -6.38 -3.76 -14.94
CA PRO A 76 -5.58 -4.98 -14.78
C PRO A 76 -4.97 -5.09 -13.37
N PHE A 77 -5.10 -4.04 -12.56
CA PHE A 77 -4.55 -3.91 -11.22
C PHE A 77 -5.67 -3.67 -10.19
N PRO A 78 -6.36 -4.72 -9.78
CA PRO A 78 -7.47 -4.58 -8.84
C PRO A 78 -6.96 -4.32 -7.43
N THR A 79 -7.69 -3.55 -6.63
CA THR A 79 -7.54 -3.56 -5.16
C THR A 79 -7.92 -4.94 -4.60
N ILE A 80 -7.03 -5.49 -3.78
CA ILE A 80 -7.19 -6.79 -3.13
C ILE A 80 -7.63 -6.57 -1.69
N TYR A 81 -8.78 -7.09 -1.31
CA TYR A 81 -9.33 -6.98 0.04
C TYR A 81 -9.05 -8.21 0.88
N PHE A 82 -8.87 -8.02 2.19
CA PHE A 82 -8.54 -9.07 3.15
C PHE A 82 -9.57 -9.17 4.28
N PRO A 83 -9.80 -10.39 4.81
CA PRO A 83 -10.54 -10.55 6.05
C PRO A 83 -9.87 -9.83 7.23
N PHE A 84 -10.61 -9.68 8.34
CA PHE A 84 -10.07 -9.13 9.56
C PHE A 84 -8.89 -9.98 10.06
N ASP A 85 -7.82 -9.30 10.46
CA ASP A 85 -6.58 -9.91 10.99
C ASP A 85 -5.98 -11.01 10.10
N SER A 86 -6.14 -10.89 8.78
CA SER A 86 -5.70 -11.88 7.80
C SER A 86 -4.93 -11.25 6.64
N TRP A 87 -4.07 -12.06 6.02
CA TRP A 87 -3.34 -11.80 4.77
C TRP A 87 -3.54 -12.95 3.77
N GLU A 88 -4.56 -13.77 3.97
CA GLU A 88 -4.85 -14.91 3.12
C GLU A 88 -5.42 -14.46 1.77
N ILE A 89 -4.92 -15.05 0.67
CA ILE A 89 -5.46 -14.85 -0.68
C ILE A 89 -6.67 -15.77 -0.86
N THR A 90 -7.86 -15.19 -0.84
CA THR A 90 -9.11 -15.93 -1.00
C THR A 90 -9.33 -16.37 -2.46
N PRO A 91 -10.18 -17.39 -2.72
CA PRO A 91 -10.47 -17.82 -4.09
C PRO A 91 -10.97 -16.71 -5.00
N GLU A 92 -11.80 -15.78 -4.49
CA GLU A 92 -12.36 -14.66 -5.26
C GLU A 92 -11.29 -13.67 -5.75
N VAL A 93 -10.16 -13.60 -5.02
CA VAL A 93 -9.04 -12.72 -5.34
C VAL A 93 -8.11 -13.37 -6.38
N LYS A 94 -8.02 -14.71 -6.40
CA LYS A 94 -7.11 -15.44 -7.30
C LYS A 94 -7.34 -15.11 -8.76
N ASP A 95 -8.58 -15.12 -9.23
CA ASP A 95 -8.92 -14.82 -10.63
C ASP A 95 -8.44 -13.44 -11.06
N ARG A 96 -8.51 -12.46 -10.15
CA ARG A 96 -8.01 -11.10 -10.41
C ARG A 96 -6.49 -11.06 -10.48
N LEU A 97 -5.81 -11.74 -9.57
CA LEU A 97 -4.34 -11.83 -9.59
C LEU A 97 -3.82 -12.64 -10.78
N ASP A 98 -4.56 -13.66 -11.23
CA ASP A 98 -4.25 -14.41 -12.46
C ASP A 98 -4.32 -13.51 -13.69
N ALA A 99 -5.32 -12.63 -13.77
CA ALA A 99 -5.43 -11.64 -14.84
C ALA A 99 -4.26 -10.65 -14.80
N THR A 100 -3.89 -10.16 -13.59
CA THR A 100 -2.72 -9.30 -13.37
C THR A 100 -1.43 -9.99 -13.85
N ALA A 101 -1.22 -11.26 -13.47
CA ALA A 101 -0.04 -12.02 -13.88
C ALA A 101 0.04 -12.20 -15.40
N LYS A 102 -1.08 -12.50 -16.06
CA LYS A 102 -1.15 -12.59 -17.53
C LYS A 102 -0.77 -11.27 -18.19
N TRP A 103 -1.30 -10.16 -17.68
CA TRP A 103 -0.95 -8.83 -18.17
C TRP A 103 0.54 -8.54 -18.00
N MET A 104 1.10 -8.76 -16.81
CA MET A 104 2.51 -8.54 -16.51
C MET A 104 3.45 -9.45 -17.34
N THR A 105 3.00 -10.64 -17.71
CA THR A 105 3.75 -11.55 -18.60
C THR A 105 3.81 -10.97 -20.01
N HIS A 106 2.70 -10.40 -20.49
CA HIS A 106 2.64 -9.77 -21.81
C HIS A 106 3.45 -8.47 -21.88
N PHE A 107 3.38 -7.67 -20.82
CA PHE A 107 4.08 -6.38 -20.70
C PHE A 107 5.30 -6.48 -19.76
N SER A 108 6.34 -7.17 -20.23
CA SER A 108 7.50 -7.54 -19.40
C SER A 108 8.37 -6.38 -18.90
N ARG A 109 8.23 -5.17 -19.44
CA ARG A 109 9.02 -3.99 -19.09
C ARG A 109 8.55 -3.27 -17.82
N TYR A 110 7.31 -3.51 -17.39
CA TYR A 110 6.72 -2.82 -16.25
C TYR A 110 6.97 -3.56 -14.94
N GLY A 111 7.19 -2.81 -13.87
CA GLY A 111 7.19 -3.26 -12.49
C GLY A 111 5.83 -3.05 -11.83
N LEU A 112 5.68 -3.56 -10.62
CA LEU A 112 4.48 -3.42 -9.80
C LEU A 112 4.88 -3.16 -8.35
N THR A 113 4.44 -2.03 -7.80
CA THR A 113 4.49 -1.77 -6.36
C THR A 113 3.18 -2.21 -5.72
N ILE A 114 3.28 -3.02 -4.67
CA ILE A 114 2.16 -3.58 -3.91
C ILE A 114 2.12 -2.90 -2.55
N GLU A 115 1.09 -2.09 -2.32
CA GLU A 115 0.91 -1.31 -1.10
C GLU A 115 -0.04 -2.02 -0.13
N GLY A 116 0.45 -2.36 1.07
CA GLY A 116 -0.32 -3.05 2.09
C GLY A 116 -0.91 -2.09 3.12
N HIS A 117 -2.21 -2.19 3.34
CA HIS A 117 -2.99 -1.35 4.26
C HIS A 117 -3.77 -2.16 5.28
N THR A 118 -4.10 -1.54 6.41
CA THR A 118 -4.93 -2.12 7.46
C THR A 118 -6.04 -1.16 7.87
N ASP A 119 -6.99 -1.65 8.65
CA ASP A 119 -7.95 -0.77 9.32
C ASP A 119 -7.31 -0.09 10.55
N ILE A 120 -8.06 0.80 11.20
CA ILE A 120 -7.58 1.64 12.30
C ILE A 120 -7.38 0.88 13.62
N ARG A 121 -7.86 -0.35 13.75
CA ARG A 121 -7.82 -1.13 14.99
C ARG A 121 -6.42 -1.71 15.23
N GLY A 122 -6.01 -1.71 16.50
CA GLY A 122 -4.69 -2.23 16.91
C GLY A 122 -3.60 -1.16 16.95
N SER A 123 -2.37 -1.57 17.28
CA SER A 123 -1.23 -0.66 17.34
C SER A 123 -0.66 -0.39 15.94
N GLU A 124 -0.03 0.78 15.77
CA GLU A 124 0.63 1.16 14.51
C GLU A 124 1.70 0.14 14.11
N SER A 125 2.53 -0.30 15.06
CA SER A 125 3.58 -1.28 14.81
C SER A 125 3.03 -2.64 14.34
N TYR A 126 1.92 -3.09 14.94
CA TYR A 126 1.22 -4.30 14.51
C TYR A 126 0.68 -4.14 13.10
N ASN A 127 -0.01 -3.03 12.82
CA ASN A 127 -0.60 -2.73 11.54
C ASN A 127 0.45 -2.60 10.42
N MET A 128 1.60 -2.01 10.73
CA MET A 128 2.72 -1.94 9.78
C MET A 128 3.17 -3.35 9.36
N VAL A 129 3.32 -4.27 10.31
CA VAL A 129 3.70 -5.68 10.03
C VAL A 129 2.60 -6.41 9.26
N LEU A 130 1.33 -6.20 9.62
CA LEU A 130 0.19 -6.80 8.93
C LEU A 130 0.08 -6.33 7.48
N GLY A 131 0.32 -5.03 7.23
CA GLY A 131 0.39 -4.47 5.88
C GLY A 131 1.50 -5.10 5.04
N VAL A 132 2.71 -5.30 5.63
CA VAL A 132 3.80 -6.04 4.95
C VAL A 132 3.36 -7.47 4.60
N LYS A 133 2.70 -8.19 5.52
CA LYS A 133 2.22 -9.56 5.26
C LYS A 133 1.23 -9.62 4.11
N ARG A 134 0.30 -8.66 4.02
CA ARG A 134 -0.67 -8.54 2.93
C ARG A 134 -0.01 -8.29 1.59
N ALA A 135 0.87 -7.29 1.52
CA ALA A 135 1.61 -6.99 0.30
C ALA A 135 2.48 -8.18 -0.14
N ASN A 136 3.15 -8.84 0.82
CA ASN A 136 3.98 -10.01 0.53
C ASN A 136 3.15 -11.22 0.06
N ALA A 137 1.95 -11.43 0.59
CA ALA A 137 1.07 -12.52 0.13
C ALA A 137 0.70 -12.36 -1.36
N VAL A 138 0.40 -11.14 -1.79
CA VAL A 138 0.16 -10.82 -3.22
C VAL A 138 1.43 -11.01 -4.04
N LYS A 139 2.57 -10.50 -3.58
CA LYS A 139 3.87 -10.67 -4.24
C LYS A 139 4.21 -12.14 -4.47
N GLU A 140 4.10 -12.96 -3.41
CA GLU A 140 4.40 -14.39 -3.51
C GLU A 140 3.43 -15.11 -4.45
N TYR A 141 2.15 -14.74 -4.45
CA TYR A 141 1.18 -15.32 -5.37
C TYR A 141 1.55 -15.02 -6.83
N LEU A 142 1.85 -13.76 -7.17
CA LEU A 142 2.28 -13.35 -8.52
C LEU A 142 3.61 -14.01 -8.92
N ALA A 143 4.56 -14.12 -7.98
CA ALA A 143 5.83 -14.80 -8.22
C ALA A 143 5.65 -16.29 -8.54
N ASN A 144 4.71 -16.96 -7.85
CA ASN A 144 4.36 -18.36 -8.12
C ASN A 144 3.70 -18.56 -9.49
N LEU A 145 3.09 -17.51 -10.05
CA LEU A 145 2.57 -17.48 -11.42
C LEU A 145 3.65 -17.13 -12.46
N GLY A 146 4.91 -16.99 -12.04
CA GLY A 146 6.05 -16.79 -12.93
C GLY A 146 6.50 -15.35 -13.13
N ILE A 147 5.93 -14.38 -12.38
CA ILE A 147 6.41 -12.99 -12.43
C ILE A 147 7.73 -12.88 -11.63
N PRO A 148 8.83 -12.37 -12.24
CA PRO A 148 10.10 -12.20 -11.54
C PRO A 148 9.95 -11.31 -10.30
N ARG A 149 10.47 -11.76 -9.14
CA ARG A 149 10.42 -10.99 -7.89
C ARG A 149 11.08 -9.61 -7.98
N THR A 150 12.01 -9.44 -8.90
CA THR A 150 12.69 -8.16 -9.19
C THR A 150 11.79 -7.11 -9.84
N ARG A 151 10.61 -7.51 -10.28
CA ARG A 151 9.58 -6.63 -10.84
C ARG A 151 8.43 -6.36 -9.86
N LEU A 152 8.55 -6.85 -8.64
CA LEU A 152 7.51 -6.78 -7.61
C LEU A 152 8.09 -6.15 -6.36
N ASP A 153 7.75 -4.89 -6.11
CA ASP A 153 8.11 -4.21 -4.88
C ASP A 153 6.94 -4.18 -3.89
N ILE A 154 7.25 -4.07 -2.60
CA ILE A 154 6.24 -4.01 -1.55
C ILE A 154 6.48 -2.80 -0.66
N VAL A 155 5.40 -2.14 -0.30
CA VAL A 155 5.38 -1.06 0.70
C VAL A 155 4.24 -1.35 1.68
N SER A 156 4.41 -1.01 2.95
CA SER A 156 3.33 -1.04 3.93
C SER A 156 3.08 0.36 4.48
N TYR A 157 1.83 0.73 4.50
CA TYR A 157 1.36 1.94 5.18
C TYR A 157 0.62 1.62 6.49
N GLY A 158 0.43 0.32 6.79
CA GLY A 158 -0.34 -0.07 7.97
C GLY A 158 -1.68 0.66 8.00
N ASN A 159 -1.96 1.36 9.11
CA ASN A 159 -3.17 2.18 9.29
C ASN A 159 -2.94 3.68 9.07
N VAL A 160 -1.83 4.10 8.46
CA VAL A 160 -1.51 5.52 8.23
C VAL A 160 -2.33 6.11 7.08
N LEU A 161 -2.50 5.36 5.99
CA LEU A 161 -3.26 5.79 4.81
C LEU A 161 -4.60 5.02 4.72
N VAL A 162 -5.53 5.37 5.60
CA VAL A 162 -6.88 4.81 5.59
C VAL A 162 -7.78 5.56 4.59
N LEU A 163 -8.70 4.84 3.95
CA LEU A 163 -9.71 5.44 3.07
C LEU A 163 -10.83 6.12 3.87
N CYS A 164 -11.05 5.63 5.08
CA CYS A 164 -12.00 6.19 6.03
C CYS A 164 -11.60 5.81 7.46
N ASP A 165 -12.02 6.60 8.44
CA ASP A 165 -11.67 6.52 9.87
C ASP A 165 -12.87 6.25 10.79
N VAL A 166 -14.03 5.93 10.20
CA VAL A 166 -15.25 5.61 10.96
C VAL A 166 -15.14 4.21 11.55
N ASP A 167 -15.47 4.04 12.84
CA ASP A 167 -15.50 2.74 13.49
C ASP A 167 -16.75 1.94 13.08
N ASP A 168 -16.73 1.43 11.87
CA ASP A 168 -17.81 0.66 11.26
C ASP A 168 -17.22 -0.41 10.33
N GLU A 169 -17.55 -1.69 10.58
CA GLU A 169 -17.00 -2.82 9.83
C GLU A 169 -17.41 -2.77 8.34
N HIS A 170 -18.69 -2.54 8.06
CA HIS A 170 -19.22 -2.65 6.69
C HIS A 170 -18.99 -1.40 5.85
N ARG A 171 -18.95 -0.24 6.47
CA ARG A 171 -18.83 1.03 5.75
C ARG A 171 -17.38 1.53 5.65
N CYS A 172 -16.48 1.00 6.49
CA CYS A 172 -15.14 1.52 6.58
C CYS A 172 -14.06 0.44 6.72
N HIS A 173 -14.03 -0.32 7.81
CA HIS A 173 -12.90 -1.21 8.11
C HIS A 173 -12.57 -2.19 6.97
N GLN A 174 -13.58 -2.78 6.34
CA GLN A 174 -13.36 -3.72 5.24
C GLN A 174 -12.65 -3.08 4.03
N PHE A 175 -12.88 -1.80 3.76
CA PHE A 175 -12.24 -1.10 2.64
C PHE A 175 -10.80 -0.69 2.95
N ASN A 176 -10.48 -0.51 4.22
CA ASN A 176 -9.11 -0.22 4.65
C ASN A 176 -8.21 -1.46 4.61
N ARG A 177 -8.77 -2.67 4.82
CA ARG A 177 -8.02 -3.92 4.79
C ARG A 177 -7.74 -4.36 3.36
N ARG A 178 -6.74 -3.76 2.74
CA ARG A 178 -6.46 -3.96 1.31
C ARG A 178 -4.98 -4.04 0.97
N ALA A 179 -4.71 -4.49 -0.23
CA ALA A 179 -3.47 -4.21 -0.95
C ALA A 179 -3.82 -3.55 -2.29
N ASP A 180 -3.22 -2.42 -2.57
CA ASP A 180 -3.31 -1.72 -3.84
C ASP A 180 -2.13 -2.09 -4.73
N LEU A 181 -2.38 -2.23 -6.03
CA LEU A 181 -1.38 -2.60 -7.02
C LEU A 181 -1.12 -1.41 -7.94
N LEU A 182 0.10 -0.88 -7.91
CA LEU A 182 0.50 0.30 -8.67
C LEU A 182 1.53 -0.08 -9.72
N LEU A 183 1.27 0.33 -10.96
CA LEU A 183 2.17 0.10 -12.08
C LEU A 183 3.37 1.07 -12.04
N GLU A 184 4.59 0.55 -12.31
CA GLU A 184 5.84 1.30 -12.42
C GLU A 184 6.41 1.31 -13.84
#